data_488eb616f37c2fad583e1a55987dbcd5
#
_entry.id   488eb616f37c2fad583e1a55987dbcd5
#
_cell.length_a   1.000
_cell.length_b   1.000
_cell.length_c   1.000
_cell.angle_alpha   90.00
_cell.angle_beta   90.00
_cell.angle_gamma   90.00
#
_symmetry.space_group_name_H-M   'P 1'
#
loop_
_entity.id
_entity.type
_entity.pdbx_description
1 polymer ?
#
loop_
_entity_poly.entity_id
_entity_poly.type
_entity_poly.pdbx_seq_one_letter_code
_entity_poly.pdbx_strand_id
1 'polypeptide(L)'
;MSDPRKIIHIDMDAFYASVEQLDQPHLRGKPLAVGGLSEKRGVIAAASYEARKYGVRSAMPTAEAFRRCPVLNLVPPRFPRYREISNTVHGIFRCYTDLIEPVALDEAWLDVSSNFLSEPSGTRIAQRIKADILQQTSLTCSAGVSYNKFLAKIASEENKPDGLFVITPEQAPAFLNDLPVRKIPGVGKVTEEKLRSLGIEITGEILTRDAEWLQQNFCKFGMVLYQRARGVDHRPVEAERESKSVSVESTFDRNLTNLDDLTVELDNLIEKLHQRLSRHGINGSTLTLKLKFSDFEQITRSESRGGLFDRASIIETGKRKLLQCCTKEFSGRPVRLIGIGISNFGNPPRVVQLDFFEELKILV
;
A
#
# COMPACT_ATOMS: atom_id res chain seq x y z
N MET A 1 16.91 -19.64 26.01
CA MET A 1 16.18 -19.26 24.78
C MET A 1 15.98 -17.77 24.85
N SER A 2 16.26 -17.02 23.79
CA SER A 2 15.97 -15.57 23.77
C SER A 2 14.46 -15.37 23.86
N ASP A 3 14.02 -14.38 24.63
CA ASP A 3 12.62 -13.99 24.69
C ASP A 3 12.07 -13.77 23.26
N PRO A 4 10.83 -14.18 22.97
CA PRO A 4 10.23 -13.93 21.67
C PRO A 4 10.11 -12.42 21.45
N ARG A 5 10.33 -11.99 20.19
CA ARG A 5 10.13 -10.59 19.82
C ARG A 5 8.72 -10.12 20.16
N LYS A 6 8.57 -8.81 20.40
CA LYS A 6 7.28 -8.16 20.67
C LYS A 6 7.02 -7.17 19.56
N ILE A 7 6.24 -7.61 18.58
CA ILE A 7 5.91 -6.81 17.39
C ILE A 7 4.48 -6.30 17.51
N ILE A 8 4.30 -5.00 17.35
CA ILE A 8 2.99 -4.36 17.27
C ILE A 8 2.77 -3.91 15.83
N HIS A 9 1.59 -4.16 15.29
CA HIS A 9 1.10 -3.55 14.06
C HIS A 9 -0.02 -2.59 14.43
N ILE A 10 0.13 -1.31 14.07
CA ILE A 10 -0.90 -0.28 14.23
C ILE A 10 -1.47 0.05 12.86
N ASP A 11 -2.79 0.20 12.79
CA ASP A 11 -3.53 0.56 11.58
C ASP A 11 -4.68 1.50 11.96
N MET A 12 -4.69 2.72 11.40
CA MET A 12 -5.71 3.71 11.71
C MET A 12 -7.06 3.31 11.12
N ASP A 13 -8.13 3.45 11.89
CA ASP A 13 -9.46 3.02 11.49
C ASP A 13 -10.05 3.91 10.39
N ALA A 14 -10.25 3.35 9.18
CA ALA A 14 -10.81 4.04 8.01
C ALA A 14 -10.16 5.42 7.77
N PHE A 15 -8.84 5.51 7.86
CA PHE A 15 -8.03 6.69 8.08
C PHE A 15 -8.52 7.95 7.37
N TYR A 16 -8.48 8.00 6.03
CA TYR A 16 -8.88 9.22 5.31
C TYR A 16 -10.33 9.61 5.58
N ALA A 17 -11.24 8.63 5.64
CA ALA A 17 -12.63 8.90 5.95
C ALA A 17 -12.81 9.43 7.38
N SER A 18 -12.08 8.89 8.33
CA SER A 18 -12.09 9.34 9.74
C SER A 18 -11.56 10.77 9.89
N VAL A 19 -10.49 11.13 9.14
CA VAL A 19 -9.98 12.52 9.10
C VAL A 19 -11.01 13.48 8.52
N GLU A 20 -11.71 13.08 7.45
CA GLU A 20 -12.79 13.92 6.88
C GLU A 20 -13.97 14.09 7.87
N GLN A 21 -14.35 13.04 8.59
CA GLN A 21 -15.38 13.11 9.64
C GLN A 21 -14.93 13.92 10.86
N LEU A 22 -13.64 13.96 11.16
CA LEU A 22 -13.07 14.79 12.22
C LEU A 22 -13.18 16.27 11.87
N ASP A 23 -12.70 16.63 10.66
CA ASP A 23 -12.67 18.04 10.20
C ASP A 23 -14.05 18.55 9.78
N GLN A 24 -14.98 17.65 9.42
CA GLN A 24 -16.33 17.97 8.96
C GLN A 24 -17.39 17.20 9.79
N PRO A 25 -17.74 17.67 10.99
CA PRO A 25 -18.62 16.94 11.91
C PRO A 25 -19.99 16.55 11.34
N HIS A 26 -20.48 17.27 10.32
CA HIS A 26 -21.75 16.96 9.65
C HIS A 26 -21.71 15.64 8.85
N LEU A 27 -20.51 15.08 8.59
CA LEU A 27 -20.31 13.79 7.91
C LEU A 27 -20.25 12.60 8.89
N ARG A 28 -20.19 12.87 10.20
CA ARG A 28 -20.12 11.79 11.21
C ARG A 28 -21.38 10.93 11.17
N GLY A 29 -21.18 9.62 11.27
CA GLY A 29 -22.26 8.64 11.25
C GLY A 29 -22.93 8.44 9.88
N LYS A 30 -22.47 9.12 8.83
CA LYS A 30 -22.99 8.98 7.47
C LYS A 30 -22.08 8.11 6.61
N PRO A 31 -22.65 7.40 5.62
CA PRO A 31 -21.83 6.73 4.61
C PRO A 31 -20.96 7.76 3.88
N LEU A 32 -19.65 7.64 4.06
CA LEU A 32 -18.63 8.55 3.51
C LEU A 32 -17.58 7.74 2.76
N ALA A 33 -17.18 8.24 1.61
CA ALA A 33 -15.99 7.77 0.91
C ALA A 33 -15.11 8.94 0.50
N VAL A 34 -13.79 8.70 0.55
CA VAL A 34 -12.79 9.59 -0.03
C VAL A 34 -12.37 9.00 -1.35
N GLY A 35 -12.39 9.77 -2.43
CA GLY A 35 -12.04 9.24 -3.75
C GLY A 35 -12.17 10.24 -4.88
N GLY A 36 -11.84 9.79 -6.09
CA GLY A 36 -12.00 10.55 -7.31
C GLY A 36 -13.45 10.56 -7.80
N LEU A 37 -13.79 11.53 -8.66
CA LEU A 37 -15.14 11.68 -9.22
C LEU A 37 -15.51 10.50 -10.12
N SER A 38 -16.78 10.07 -10.08
CA SER A 38 -17.28 8.92 -10.86
C SER A 38 -17.18 9.14 -12.36
N GLU A 39 -17.42 10.35 -12.81
CA GLU A 39 -17.39 10.76 -14.22
C GLU A 39 -15.99 10.70 -14.83
N LYS A 40 -14.95 10.71 -13.99
CA LYS A 40 -13.53 10.74 -14.35
C LYS A 40 -12.79 9.43 -14.03
N ARG A 41 -13.48 8.30 -14.07
CA ARG A 41 -12.88 6.99 -13.72
C ARG A 41 -12.30 6.96 -12.32
N GLY A 42 -12.86 7.75 -11.40
CA GLY A 42 -12.43 7.79 -10.02
C GLY A 42 -12.56 6.44 -9.32
N VAL A 43 -11.72 6.23 -8.33
CA VAL A 43 -11.75 5.07 -7.43
C VAL A 43 -11.84 5.54 -5.99
N ILE A 44 -12.42 4.72 -5.14
CA ILE A 44 -12.49 4.95 -3.71
C ILE A 44 -11.10 4.70 -3.09
N ALA A 45 -10.54 5.69 -2.44
CA ALA A 45 -9.30 5.58 -1.68
C ALA A 45 -9.57 5.02 -0.26
N ALA A 46 -10.60 5.54 0.43
CA ALA A 46 -11.01 5.04 1.73
C ALA A 46 -12.53 5.15 1.88
N ALA A 47 -13.13 4.26 2.69
CA ALA A 47 -14.56 4.24 2.97
C ALA A 47 -14.78 4.15 4.49
N SER A 48 -15.71 4.97 5.02
CA SER A 48 -16.14 4.92 6.42
C SER A 48 -16.80 3.56 6.74
N TYR A 49 -16.89 3.24 8.02
CA TYR A 49 -17.53 1.99 8.43
C TYR A 49 -19.01 1.94 8.05
N GLU A 50 -19.69 3.10 8.04
CA GLU A 50 -21.05 3.23 7.56
C GLU A 50 -21.16 2.88 6.07
N ALA A 51 -20.24 3.38 5.23
CA ALA A 51 -20.22 3.06 3.81
C ALA A 51 -19.84 1.57 3.55
N ARG A 52 -18.96 1.00 4.38
CA ARG A 52 -18.58 -0.42 4.30
C ARG A 52 -19.77 -1.37 4.53
N LYS A 53 -20.80 -0.95 5.29
CA LYS A 53 -22.05 -1.73 5.47
C LYS A 53 -22.81 -1.95 4.16
N TYR A 54 -22.69 -1.01 3.22
CA TYR A 54 -23.24 -1.12 1.85
C TYR A 54 -22.31 -1.87 0.89
N GLY A 55 -21.20 -2.39 1.38
CA GLY A 55 -20.21 -3.08 0.54
C GLY A 55 -19.24 -2.16 -0.21
N VAL A 56 -19.22 -0.85 0.11
CA VAL A 56 -18.22 0.08 -0.45
C VAL A 56 -16.85 -0.24 0.13
N ARG A 57 -15.81 -0.30 -0.72
CA ARG A 57 -14.43 -0.68 -0.33
C ARG A 57 -13.41 0.18 -1.09
N SER A 58 -12.21 0.29 -0.54
CA SER A 58 -11.05 0.85 -1.25
C SER A 58 -10.80 0.14 -2.58
N ALA A 59 -10.26 0.84 -3.55
CA ALA A 59 -10.02 0.43 -4.93
C ALA A 59 -11.30 0.14 -5.77
N MET A 60 -12.49 0.31 -5.21
CA MET A 60 -13.75 0.18 -5.94
C MET A 60 -13.94 1.39 -6.87
N PRO A 61 -14.40 1.20 -8.14
CA PRO A 61 -14.82 2.32 -8.98
C PRO A 61 -15.90 3.17 -8.30
N THR A 62 -15.77 4.49 -8.34
CA THR A 62 -16.70 5.40 -7.68
C THR A 62 -18.13 5.24 -8.18
N ALA A 63 -18.32 4.98 -9.48
CA ALA A 63 -19.64 4.68 -10.04
C ALA A 63 -20.29 3.42 -9.44
N GLU A 64 -19.49 2.39 -9.13
CA GLU A 64 -19.96 1.19 -8.44
C GLU A 64 -20.31 1.48 -6.97
N ALA A 65 -19.50 2.31 -6.30
CA ALA A 65 -19.76 2.70 -4.93
C ALA A 65 -21.12 3.42 -4.80
N PHE A 66 -21.47 4.34 -5.72
CA PHE A 66 -22.77 4.97 -5.74
C PHE A 66 -23.92 4.01 -6.05
N ARG A 67 -23.73 3.03 -6.92
CA ARG A 67 -24.74 1.99 -7.16
C ARG A 67 -25.05 1.18 -5.90
N ARG A 68 -24.02 0.89 -5.09
CA ARG A 68 -24.18 0.14 -3.82
C ARG A 68 -24.74 0.99 -2.70
N CYS A 69 -24.36 2.26 -2.65
CA CYS A 69 -24.77 3.20 -1.63
C CYS A 69 -25.23 4.52 -2.27
N PRO A 70 -26.51 4.66 -2.68
CA PRO A 70 -27.03 5.88 -3.31
C PRO A 70 -26.94 7.12 -2.43
N VAL A 71 -26.87 6.95 -1.10
CA VAL A 71 -26.73 8.04 -0.11
C VAL A 71 -25.28 8.32 0.27
N LEU A 72 -24.32 7.82 -0.52
CA LEU A 72 -22.90 7.98 -0.27
C LEU A 72 -22.49 9.46 -0.38
N ASN A 73 -21.81 9.95 0.65
CA ASN A 73 -21.10 11.22 0.59
C ASN A 73 -19.71 10.97 0.02
N LEU A 74 -19.39 11.54 -1.13
CA LEU A 74 -18.06 11.46 -1.73
C LEU A 74 -17.33 12.77 -1.54
N VAL A 75 -16.11 12.71 -0.99
CA VAL A 75 -15.23 13.87 -0.83
C VAL A 75 -13.90 13.63 -1.54
N PRO A 76 -13.28 14.66 -2.14
CA PRO A 76 -11.97 14.54 -2.74
C PRO A 76 -10.90 14.35 -1.65
N PRO A 77 -9.80 13.63 -1.95
CA PRO A 77 -8.73 13.40 -0.98
C PRO A 77 -7.93 14.67 -0.67
N ARG A 78 -7.62 14.90 0.60
CA ARG A 78 -6.78 15.99 1.11
C ARG A 78 -5.44 15.46 1.64
N PHE A 79 -4.59 14.94 0.75
CA PHE A 79 -3.33 14.30 1.14
C PHE A 79 -2.41 15.14 2.06
N PRO A 80 -2.29 16.49 1.93
CA PRO A 80 -1.53 17.28 2.88
C PRO A 80 -2.05 17.13 4.32
N ARG A 81 -3.39 17.10 4.51
CA ARG A 81 -4.00 16.93 5.83
C ARG A 81 -3.77 15.52 6.39
N TYR A 82 -3.86 14.50 5.54
CA TYR A 82 -3.61 13.12 5.98
C TYR A 82 -2.17 12.92 6.40
N ARG A 83 -1.19 13.56 5.73
CA ARG A 83 0.21 13.53 6.15
C ARG A 83 0.46 14.24 7.47
N GLU A 84 -0.19 15.37 7.69
CA GLU A 84 -0.09 16.09 8.97
C GLU A 84 -0.49 15.17 10.13
N ILE A 85 -1.64 14.51 10.05
CA ILE A 85 -2.08 13.54 11.05
C ILE A 85 -1.15 12.34 11.13
N SER A 86 -0.73 11.79 10.01
CA SER A 86 0.24 10.69 9.95
C SER A 86 1.55 11.04 10.66
N ASN A 87 2.08 12.25 10.45
CA ASN A 87 3.30 12.71 11.12
C ASN A 87 3.11 12.80 12.66
N THR A 88 1.94 13.22 13.13
CA THR A 88 1.59 13.21 14.55
C THR A 88 1.60 11.77 15.08
N VAL A 89 0.95 10.83 14.39
CA VAL A 89 0.90 9.41 14.77
C VAL A 89 2.31 8.80 14.80
N HIS A 90 3.13 9.07 13.79
CA HIS A 90 4.53 8.61 13.78
C HIS A 90 5.37 9.27 14.89
N GLY A 91 5.07 10.51 15.27
CA GLY A 91 5.66 11.17 16.43
C GLY A 91 5.37 10.41 17.72
N ILE A 92 4.13 9.94 17.89
CA ILE A 92 3.72 9.11 19.03
C ILE A 92 4.52 7.80 19.06
N PHE A 93 4.67 7.10 17.92
CA PHE A 93 5.42 5.84 17.87
C PHE A 93 6.86 6.00 18.36
N ARG A 94 7.52 7.11 18.00
CA ARG A 94 8.90 7.42 18.43
C ARG A 94 9.06 7.65 19.93
N CYS A 95 7.98 7.85 20.67
CA CYS A 95 8.03 7.88 22.13
C CYS A 95 8.21 6.49 22.75
N TYR A 96 8.05 5.43 21.98
CA TYR A 96 8.08 4.04 22.45
C TYR A 96 9.29 3.25 21.96
N THR A 97 9.69 3.44 20.71
CA THR A 97 10.81 2.71 20.07
C THR A 97 11.33 3.45 18.85
N ASP A 98 12.61 3.23 18.49
CA ASP A 98 13.18 3.67 17.20
C ASP A 98 12.95 2.64 16.08
N LEU A 99 12.61 1.39 16.42
CA LEU A 99 12.38 0.33 15.45
C LEU A 99 10.94 0.41 14.92
N ILE A 100 10.70 1.35 14.02
CA ILE A 100 9.40 1.63 13.39
C ILE A 100 9.55 1.42 11.89
N GLU A 101 8.75 0.56 11.29
CA GLU A 101 8.66 0.35 9.84
C GLU A 101 7.30 0.85 9.35
N PRO A 102 7.23 2.06 8.78
CA PRO A 102 6.03 2.54 8.11
C PRO A 102 5.68 1.67 6.89
N VAL A 103 4.40 1.40 6.70
CA VAL A 103 3.86 0.65 5.56
C VAL A 103 3.07 1.57 4.65
N ALA A 104 2.26 2.44 5.26
CA ALA A 104 1.45 3.45 4.60
C ALA A 104 1.36 4.70 5.51
N LEU A 105 0.51 5.69 5.13
CA LEU A 105 0.27 6.86 5.98
C LEU A 105 -0.38 6.50 7.32
N ASP A 106 -1.08 5.39 7.37
CA ASP A 106 -1.97 4.97 8.44
C ASP A 106 -1.54 3.68 9.13
N GLU A 107 -0.48 3.03 8.67
CA GLU A 107 -0.04 1.76 9.27
C GLU A 107 1.47 1.65 9.43
N ALA A 108 1.88 1.01 10.52
CA ALA A 108 3.29 0.72 10.80
C ALA A 108 3.46 -0.55 11.64
N TRP A 109 4.61 -1.21 11.48
CA TRP A 109 5.12 -2.17 12.47
C TRP A 109 6.08 -1.48 13.42
N LEU A 110 5.98 -1.85 14.71
CA LEU A 110 6.88 -1.44 15.76
C LEU A 110 7.49 -2.67 16.42
N ASP A 111 8.80 -2.73 16.56
CA ASP A 111 9.45 -3.71 17.43
C ASP A 111 9.68 -3.06 18.80
N VAL A 112 8.93 -3.53 19.79
CA VAL A 112 8.99 -3.05 21.17
C VAL A 112 9.63 -4.07 22.12
N SER A 113 10.38 -5.01 21.57
CA SER A 113 11.14 -6.01 22.36
C SER A 113 12.11 -5.31 23.32
N SER A 114 12.75 -4.24 22.84
CA SER A 114 13.46 -3.25 23.66
C SER A 114 12.77 -1.90 23.41
N ASN A 115 12.26 -1.26 24.47
CA ASN A 115 11.49 -0.04 24.36
C ASN A 115 11.89 0.98 25.42
N PHE A 116 11.61 2.27 25.17
CA PHE A 116 12.06 3.38 26.03
C PHE A 116 11.39 3.42 27.41
N LEU A 117 10.25 2.74 27.57
CA LEU A 117 9.52 2.69 28.84
C LEU A 117 9.95 1.55 29.75
N SER A 118 10.86 0.67 29.29
CA SER A 118 11.20 -0.58 29.97
C SER A 118 9.96 -1.43 30.32
N GLU A 119 8.88 -1.30 29.55
CA GLU A 119 7.63 -2.05 29.73
C GLU A 119 7.79 -3.44 29.11
N PRO A 120 7.69 -4.52 29.89
CA PRO A 120 7.88 -5.87 29.38
C PRO A 120 6.71 -6.38 28.51
N SER A 121 5.54 -5.73 28.58
CA SER A 121 4.32 -6.16 27.88
C SER A 121 4.07 -5.37 26.61
N GLY A 122 4.23 -6.01 25.43
CA GLY A 122 3.85 -5.42 24.14
C GLY A 122 2.36 -5.03 24.08
N THR A 123 1.49 -5.76 24.77
CA THR A 123 0.06 -5.46 24.88
C THR A 123 -0.18 -4.13 25.61
N ARG A 124 0.51 -3.89 26.73
CA ARG A 124 0.40 -2.62 27.47
C ARG A 124 0.93 -1.45 26.66
N ILE A 125 2.01 -1.65 25.91
CA ILE A 125 2.54 -0.63 25.00
C ILE A 125 1.50 -0.31 23.91
N ALA A 126 0.91 -1.32 23.27
CA ALA A 126 -0.14 -1.11 22.26
C ALA A 126 -1.35 -0.35 22.83
N GLN A 127 -1.78 -0.64 24.04
CA GLN A 127 -2.86 0.09 24.73
C GLN A 127 -2.50 1.57 24.94
N ARG A 128 -1.27 1.87 25.38
CA ARG A 128 -0.80 3.26 25.56
C ARG A 128 -0.72 3.99 24.23
N ILE A 129 -0.16 3.37 23.19
CA ILE A 129 -0.10 3.96 21.84
C ILE A 129 -1.50 4.32 21.34
N LYS A 130 -2.48 3.42 21.48
CA LYS A 130 -3.87 3.67 21.11
C LYS A 130 -4.47 4.85 21.88
N ALA A 131 -4.23 4.92 23.18
CA ALA A 131 -4.71 6.01 24.02
C ALA A 131 -4.08 7.36 23.61
N ASP A 132 -2.78 7.39 23.36
CA ASP A 132 -2.06 8.60 22.94
C ASP A 132 -2.51 9.08 21.56
N ILE A 133 -2.75 8.15 20.61
CA ILE A 133 -3.30 8.48 19.30
C ILE A 133 -4.69 9.12 19.47
N LEU A 134 -5.58 8.51 20.25
CA LEU A 134 -6.92 9.04 20.48
C LEU A 134 -6.85 10.43 21.15
N GLN A 135 -6.00 10.61 22.15
CA GLN A 135 -5.83 11.86 22.87
C GLN A 135 -5.31 12.98 21.96
N GLN A 136 -4.30 12.71 21.13
CA GLN A 136 -3.64 13.75 20.33
C GLN A 136 -4.33 14.03 19.00
N THR A 137 -5.02 13.03 18.43
CA THR A 137 -5.62 13.16 17.09
C THR A 137 -7.15 13.09 17.09
N SER A 138 -7.77 12.66 18.18
CA SER A 138 -9.21 12.33 18.25
C SER A 138 -9.64 11.24 17.25
N LEU A 139 -8.70 10.43 16.75
CA LEU A 139 -8.93 9.30 15.86
C LEU A 139 -8.62 8.00 16.58
N THR A 140 -9.27 6.92 16.14
CA THR A 140 -8.99 5.57 16.62
C THR A 140 -8.05 4.82 15.70
N CYS A 141 -7.35 3.86 16.26
CA CYS A 141 -6.59 2.86 15.53
C CYS A 141 -6.82 1.47 16.09
N SER A 142 -6.58 0.46 15.28
CA SER A 142 -6.57 -0.94 15.71
C SER A 142 -5.14 -1.45 15.82
N ALA A 143 -4.87 -2.25 16.83
CA ALA A 143 -3.55 -2.78 17.15
C ALA A 143 -3.54 -4.30 17.17
N GLY A 144 -2.54 -4.89 16.54
CA GLY A 144 -2.24 -6.31 16.65
C GLY A 144 -0.89 -6.54 17.30
N VAL A 145 -0.82 -7.42 18.27
CA VAL A 145 0.41 -7.75 19.00
C VAL A 145 0.76 -9.20 18.80
N SER A 146 2.01 -9.47 18.38
CA SER A 146 2.49 -10.84 18.23
C SER A 146 4.04 -10.89 18.26
N TYR A 147 4.61 -12.05 18.00
CA TYR A 147 6.07 -12.28 18.00
C TYR A 147 6.70 -12.10 16.60
N ASN A 148 5.92 -11.79 15.57
CA ASN A 148 6.41 -11.44 14.23
C ASN A 148 5.45 -10.51 13.47
N LYS A 149 5.95 -9.92 12.38
CA LYS A 149 5.23 -8.94 11.55
C LYS A 149 3.96 -9.51 10.92
N PHE A 150 4.02 -10.76 10.45
CA PHE A 150 2.89 -11.43 9.79
C PHE A 150 1.69 -11.56 10.71
N LEU A 151 1.90 -12.14 11.89
CA LEU A 151 0.83 -12.36 12.86
C LEU A 151 0.33 -11.05 13.49
N ALA A 152 1.22 -10.09 13.76
CA ALA A 152 0.83 -8.79 14.25
C ALA A 152 -0.10 -8.06 13.27
N LYS A 153 0.17 -8.14 11.95
CA LYS A 153 -0.70 -7.53 10.94
C LYS A 153 -2.07 -8.22 10.86
N ILE A 154 -2.14 -9.53 10.91
CA ILE A 154 -3.44 -10.23 10.94
C ILE A 154 -4.20 -9.86 12.22
N ALA A 155 -3.52 -9.88 13.37
CA ALA A 155 -4.13 -9.54 14.65
C ALA A 155 -4.77 -8.15 14.64
N SER A 156 -4.17 -7.15 14.00
CA SER A 156 -4.74 -5.80 13.93
C SER A 156 -6.07 -5.73 13.16
N GLU A 157 -6.40 -6.72 12.33
CA GLU A 157 -7.66 -6.76 11.57
C GLU A 157 -8.82 -7.44 12.31
N GLU A 158 -8.53 -8.27 13.36
CA GLU A 158 -9.54 -9.14 13.96
C GLU A 158 -10.65 -8.39 14.72
N ASN A 159 -10.30 -7.32 15.42
CA ASN A 159 -11.25 -6.57 16.25
C ASN A 159 -11.51 -5.14 15.74
N LYS A 160 -11.28 -4.83 14.46
CA LYS A 160 -11.59 -3.50 13.90
C LYS A 160 -13.08 -3.17 13.99
N PRO A 161 -13.44 -1.92 14.28
CA PRO A 161 -12.61 -0.75 14.61
C PRO A 161 -12.23 -0.66 16.09
N ASP A 162 -11.24 0.19 16.40
CA ASP A 162 -10.72 0.50 17.73
C ASP A 162 -10.31 -0.76 18.54
N GLY A 163 -9.91 -1.79 17.80
CA GLY A 163 -9.60 -3.10 18.36
C GLY A 163 -8.17 -3.21 18.90
N LEU A 164 -8.00 -4.23 19.73
CA LEU A 164 -6.70 -4.77 20.14
C LEU A 164 -6.81 -6.29 20.15
N PHE A 165 -5.91 -6.96 19.44
CA PHE A 165 -5.85 -8.41 19.43
C PHE A 165 -4.42 -8.90 19.60
N VAL A 166 -4.26 -10.00 20.35
CA VAL A 166 -2.94 -10.57 20.65
C VAL A 166 -2.90 -12.00 20.15
N ILE A 167 -1.85 -12.38 19.46
CA ILE A 167 -1.58 -13.75 19.06
C ILE A 167 -0.25 -14.16 19.69
N THR A 168 -0.29 -14.99 20.73
CA THR A 168 0.91 -15.53 21.37
C THR A 168 1.49 -16.70 20.57
N PRO A 169 2.76 -17.10 20.81
CA PRO A 169 3.32 -18.29 20.18
C PRO A 169 2.49 -19.56 20.39
N GLU A 170 1.89 -19.73 21.57
CA GLU A 170 1.08 -20.88 21.94
C GLU A 170 -0.27 -20.89 21.20
N GLN A 171 -0.85 -19.71 20.98
CA GLN A 171 -2.15 -19.56 20.31
C GLN A 171 -2.03 -19.62 18.77
N ALA A 172 -0.87 -19.26 18.23
CA ALA A 172 -0.67 -19.11 16.79
C ALA A 172 -1.02 -20.36 15.96
N PRO A 173 -0.66 -21.59 16.36
CA PRO A 173 -1.00 -22.78 15.58
C PRO A 173 -2.52 -23.00 15.44
N ALA A 174 -3.27 -22.85 16.54
CA ALA A 174 -4.73 -23.01 16.52
C ALA A 174 -5.39 -21.87 15.72
N PHE A 175 -4.95 -20.64 15.92
CA PHE A 175 -5.46 -19.48 15.20
C PHE A 175 -5.24 -19.60 13.67
N LEU A 176 -4.04 -20.03 13.25
CA LEU A 176 -3.70 -20.18 11.84
C LEU A 176 -4.43 -21.35 11.19
N ASN A 177 -4.71 -22.41 11.93
CA ASN A 177 -5.38 -23.58 11.35
C ASN A 177 -6.68 -23.20 10.64
N ASP A 178 -7.49 -22.37 11.26
CA ASP A 178 -8.82 -21.99 10.77
C ASP A 178 -8.82 -20.67 9.97
N LEU A 179 -7.65 -20.04 9.81
CA LEU A 179 -7.54 -18.77 9.12
C LEU A 179 -7.79 -18.92 7.61
N PRO A 180 -8.78 -18.21 7.01
CA PRO A 180 -8.97 -18.21 5.57
C PRO A 180 -7.72 -17.72 4.83
N VAL A 181 -7.32 -18.40 3.76
CA VAL A 181 -6.08 -18.07 3.01
C VAL A 181 -6.06 -16.64 2.49
N ARG A 182 -7.20 -16.05 2.19
CA ARG A 182 -7.33 -14.65 1.76
C ARG A 182 -6.85 -13.63 2.79
N LYS A 183 -6.81 -14.00 4.08
CA LYS A 183 -6.30 -13.17 5.18
C LYS A 183 -4.77 -13.18 5.27
N ILE A 184 -4.09 -14.08 4.58
CA ILE A 184 -2.63 -14.09 4.51
C ILE A 184 -2.15 -12.89 3.68
N PRO A 185 -1.36 -11.96 4.23
CA PRO A 185 -0.80 -10.84 3.49
C PRO A 185 -0.02 -11.31 2.26
N GLY A 186 -0.36 -10.75 1.10
CA GLY A 186 0.17 -11.17 -0.21
C GLY A 186 -0.73 -12.15 -0.97
N VAL A 187 -1.75 -12.73 -0.36
CA VAL A 187 -2.79 -13.52 -1.04
C VAL A 187 -3.86 -12.57 -1.57
N GLY A 188 -3.71 -12.17 -2.83
CA GLY A 188 -4.74 -11.44 -3.58
C GLY A 188 -5.72 -12.39 -4.26
N LYS A 189 -6.72 -11.82 -4.94
CA LYS A 189 -7.81 -12.58 -5.61
C LYS A 189 -7.30 -13.73 -6.50
N VAL A 190 -6.30 -13.48 -7.33
CA VAL A 190 -5.75 -14.51 -8.25
C VAL A 190 -5.09 -15.66 -7.47
N THR A 191 -4.35 -15.34 -6.42
CA THR A 191 -3.72 -16.37 -5.57
C THR A 191 -4.74 -17.14 -4.76
N GLU A 192 -5.78 -16.47 -4.23
CA GLU A 192 -6.90 -17.10 -3.54
C GLU A 192 -7.64 -18.08 -4.46
N GLU A 193 -8.00 -17.65 -5.68
CA GLU A 193 -8.67 -18.50 -6.67
C GLU A 193 -7.82 -19.73 -7.03
N LYS A 194 -6.50 -19.54 -7.20
CA LYS A 194 -5.58 -20.66 -7.43
C LYS A 194 -5.48 -21.61 -6.24
N LEU A 195 -5.38 -21.10 -5.01
CA LEU A 195 -5.38 -21.94 -3.81
C LEU A 195 -6.66 -22.77 -3.72
N ARG A 196 -7.83 -22.14 -3.91
CA ARG A 196 -9.13 -22.83 -3.93
C ARG A 196 -9.24 -23.91 -5.00
N SER A 197 -8.72 -23.65 -6.20
CA SER A 197 -8.71 -24.67 -7.27
C SER A 197 -7.84 -25.88 -6.94
N LEU A 198 -6.92 -25.74 -5.99
CA LEU A 198 -6.06 -26.81 -5.46
C LEU A 198 -6.60 -27.42 -4.13
N GLY A 199 -7.84 -27.07 -3.74
CA GLY A 199 -8.50 -27.57 -2.54
C GLY A 199 -7.96 -26.95 -1.25
N ILE A 200 -7.48 -25.69 -1.29
CA ILE A 200 -6.93 -24.97 -0.14
C ILE A 200 -7.75 -23.69 0.10
N GLU A 201 -8.57 -23.68 1.15
CA GLU A 201 -9.40 -22.53 1.54
C GLU A 201 -8.95 -21.90 2.86
N ILE A 202 -8.40 -22.71 3.77
CA ILE A 202 -7.86 -22.28 5.07
C ILE A 202 -6.37 -22.57 5.18
N THR A 203 -5.71 -21.85 6.07
CA THR A 203 -4.25 -21.94 6.25
C THR A 203 -3.81 -23.32 6.74
N GLY A 204 -4.63 -24.01 7.55
CA GLY A 204 -4.36 -25.36 8.01
C GLY A 204 -4.20 -26.37 6.87
N GLU A 205 -4.90 -26.20 5.75
CA GLU A 205 -4.76 -27.09 4.58
C GLU A 205 -3.42 -26.90 3.85
N ILE A 206 -2.77 -25.73 4.00
CA ILE A 206 -1.41 -25.51 3.49
C ILE A 206 -0.42 -26.43 4.23
N LEU A 207 -0.66 -26.74 5.51
CA LEU A 207 0.23 -27.60 6.30
C LEU A 207 0.33 -29.03 5.77
N THR A 208 -0.67 -29.49 5.01
CA THR A 208 -0.68 -30.82 4.37
C THR A 208 0.22 -30.89 3.14
N ARG A 209 0.75 -29.76 2.69
CA ARG A 209 1.64 -29.65 1.52
C ARG A 209 3.06 -29.39 1.96
N ASP A 210 4.01 -30.03 1.26
CA ASP A 210 5.42 -29.75 1.49
C ASP A 210 5.88 -28.46 0.79
N ALA A 211 7.09 -28.03 1.10
CA ALA A 211 7.66 -26.79 0.56
C ALA A 211 7.88 -26.88 -0.95
N GLU A 212 8.26 -28.04 -1.47
CA GLU A 212 8.54 -28.26 -2.89
C GLU A 212 7.26 -28.14 -3.72
N TRP A 213 6.17 -28.78 -3.30
CA TRP A 213 4.87 -28.69 -3.95
C TRP A 213 4.36 -27.24 -4.00
N LEU A 214 4.48 -26.50 -2.88
CA LEU A 214 4.09 -25.10 -2.82
C LEU A 214 4.94 -24.23 -3.75
N GLN A 215 6.26 -24.51 -3.84
CA GLN A 215 7.16 -23.75 -4.71
C GLN A 215 6.88 -24.05 -6.19
N GLN A 216 6.57 -25.28 -6.57
CA GLN A 216 6.16 -25.64 -7.93
C GLN A 216 4.89 -24.93 -8.36
N ASN A 217 3.91 -24.79 -7.46
CA ASN A 217 2.63 -24.16 -7.76
C ASN A 217 2.65 -22.62 -7.65
N PHE A 218 3.43 -22.04 -6.73
CA PHE A 218 3.40 -20.61 -6.43
C PHE A 218 4.77 -19.92 -6.58
N CYS A 219 5.75 -20.57 -7.18
CA CYS A 219 7.11 -20.07 -7.35
C CYS A 219 7.70 -19.58 -5.99
N LYS A 220 8.35 -18.42 -5.99
CA LYS A 220 8.92 -17.84 -4.77
C LYS A 220 7.90 -17.62 -3.65
N PHE A 221 6.65 -17.34 -4.00
CA PHE A 221 5.59 -17.11 -3.01
C PHE A 221 5.17 -18.40 -2.30
N GLY A 222 5.40 -19.57 -2.90
CA GLY A 222 5.14 -20.87 -2.26
C GLY A 222 5.90 -21.06 -0.96
N MET A 223 7.18 -20.64 -0.90
CA MET A 223 7.95 -20.67 0.34
C MET A 223 7.41 -19.73 1.41
N VAL A 224 6.90 -18.55 0.98
CA VAL A 224 6.22 -17.62 1.90
C VAL A 224 4.96 -18.26 2.49
N LEU A 225 4.12 -18.89 1.67
CA LEU A 225 2.93 -19.61 2.13
C LEU A 225 3.31 -20.73 3.11
N TYR A 226 4.33 -21.52 2.80
CA TYR A 226 4.85 -22.59 3.67
C TYR A 226 5.22 -22.07 5.06
N GLN A 227 5.98 -20.97 5.12
CA GLN A 227 6.39 -20.35 6.38
C GLN A 227 5.21 -19.72 7.12
N ARG A 228 4.34 -18.99 6.43
CA ARG A 228 3.19 -18.32 7.04
C ARG A 228 2.21 -19.30 7.68
N ALA A 229 1.93 -20.43 7.01
CA ALA A 229 1.08 -21.47 7.56
C ALA A 229 1.61 -22.06 8.88
N ARG A 230 2.92 -21.98 9.10
CA ARG A 230 3.62 -22.40 10.33
C ARG A 230 3.84 -21.29 11.34
N GLY A 231 3.26 -20.10 11.11
CA GLY A 231 3.44 -18.94 11.98
C GLY A 231 4.84 -18.34 11.94
N VAL A 232 5.62 -18.62 10.91
CA VAL A 232 7.03 -18.21 10.78
C VAL A 232 7.16 -16.94 9.93
N ASP A 233 7.77 -15.92 10.50
CA ASP A 233 8.22 -14.70 9.80
C ASP A 233 9.50 -14.16 10.45
N HIS A 234 10.62 -14.40 9.81
CA HIS A 234 11.92 -13.99 10.34
C HIS A 234 12.28 -12.52 9.98
N ARG A 235 11.46 -11.85 9.16
CA ARG A 235 11.76 -10.46 8.76
C ARG A 235 11.84 -9.56 10.00
N PRO A 236 12.91 -8.76 10.15
CA PRO A 236 12.97 -7.74 11.17
C PRO A 236 12.00 -6.59 10.86
N VAL A 237 11.78 -5.71 11.82
CA VAL A 237 11.21 -4.37 11.60
C VAL A 237 12.35 -3.49 11.10
N GLU A 238 12.22 -2.96 9.88
CA GLU A 238 13.24 -2.16 9.19
C GLU A 238 12.85 -0.68 9.27
N ALA A 239 13.56 0.08 10.11
CA ALA A 239 13.29 1.50 10.29
C ALA A 239 13.67 2.36 9.07
N GLU A 240 14.61 1.88 8.26
CA GLU A 240 15.07 2.56 7.04
C GLU A 240 14.83 1.66 5.83
N ARG A 241 14.17 2.21 4.81
CA ARG A 241 13.97 1.54 3.54
C ARG A 241 14.35 2.48 2.40
N GLU A 242 15.29 2.06 1.58
CA GLU A 242 15.65 2.80 0.38
C GLU A 242 14.58 2.64 -0.71
N SER A 243 14.16 3.76 -1.31
CA SER A 243 13.33 3.73 -2.50
C SER A 243 14.12 3.13 -3.67
N LYS A 244 13.52 2.20 -4.41
CA LYS A 244 14.17 1.54 -5.56
C LYS A 244 13.79 2.16 -6.91
N SER A 245 12.71 2.94 -6.94
CA SER A 245 12.20 3.60 -8.13
C SER A 245 11.36 4.81 -7.76
N VAL A 246 11.32 5.79 -8.66
CA VAL A 246 10.37 6.91 -8.63
C VAL A 246 9.63 6.90 -9.96
N SER A 247 8.31 6.93 -9.90
CA SER A 247 7.47 6.93 -11.10
C SER A 247 6.28 7.87 -10.95
N VAL A 248 5.75 8.28 -12.09
CA VAL A 248 4.51 9.04 -12.21
C VAL A 248 3.66 8.42 -13.29
N GLU A 249 2.35 8.34 -13.06
CA GLU A 249 1.41 7.85 -14.08
C GLU A 249 0.11 8.64 -14.03
N SER A 250 -0.61 8.65 -15.16
CA SER A 250 -1.91 9.29 -15.29
C SER A 250 -2.88 8.38 -16.01
N THR A 251 -4.05 8.17 -15.41
CA THR A 251 -5.20 7.53 -16.07
C THR A 251 -6.05 8.63 -16.69
N PHE A 252 -6.30 8.57 -17.98
CA PHE A 252 -7.06 9.58 -18.70
C PHE A 252 -8.55 9.46 -18.44
N ASP A 253 -9.27 10.59 -18.42
CA ASP A 253 -10.74 10.61 -18.35
C ASP A 253 -11.36 9.91 -19.57
N ARG A 254 -10.74 10.08 -20.75
CA ARG A 254 -11.06 9.40 -22.00
C ARG A 254 -9.83 8.71 -22.56
N ASN A 255 -10.02 7.57 -23.23
CA ASN A 255 -8.89 6.92 -23.89
C ASN A 255 -8.33 7.81 -25.00
N LEU A 256 -7.01 7.87 -25.11
CA LEU A 256 -6.31 8.60 -26.16
C LEU A 256 -5.93 7.64 -27.30
N THR A 257 -6.12 8.10 -28.54
CA THR A 257 -5.79 7.34 -29.77
C THR A 257 -4.77 8.08 -30.64
N ASN A 258 -4.46 9.33 -30.31
CA ASN A 258 -3.55 10.17 -31.06
C ASN A 258 -2.18 10.22 -30.36
N LEU A 259 -1.11 10.12 -31.15
CA LEU A 259 0.27 10.20 -30.66
C LEU A 259 0.59 11.59 -30.09
N ASP A 260 0.06 12.66 -30.70
CA ASP A 260 0.32 14.03 -30.24
C ASP A 260 -0.24 14.25 -28.84
N ASP A 261 -1.49 13.80 -28.58
CA ASP A 261 -2.10 13.88 -27.26
C ASP A 261 -1.30 13.08 -26.22
N LEU A 262 -0.85 11.87 -26.57
CA LEU A 262 -0.01 11.05 -25.70
C LEU A 262 1.35 11.70 -25.44
N THR A 263 1.91 12.42 -26.40
CA THR A 263 3.18 13.13 -26.26
C THR A 263 3.02 14.31 -25.28
N VAL A 264 1.93 15.07 -25.38
CA VAL A 264 1.62 16.14 -24.43
C VAL A 264 1.50 15.63 -23.00
N GLU A 265 0.76 14.52 -22.82
CA GLU A 265 0.62 13.91 -21.49
C GLU A 265 1.95 13.35 -20.97
N LEU A 266 2.78 12.77 -21.83
CA LEU A 266 4.12 12.33 -21.45
C LEU A 266 5.00 13.50 -21.00
N ASP A 267 4.98 14.62 -21.72
CA ASP A 267 5.73 15.82 -21.34
C ASP A 267 5.31 16.35 -19.95
N ASN A 268 4.01 16.36 -19.65
CA ASN A 268 3.47 16.73 -18.34
C ASN A 268 3.96 15.76 -17.24
N LEU A 269 4.02 14.47 -17.52
CA LEU A 269 4.51 13.47 -16.57
C LEU A 269 6.03 13.57 -16.37
N ILE A 270 6.79 13.84 -17.42
CA ILE A 270 8.24 14.04 -17.32
C ILE A 270 8.57 15.21 -16.40
N GLU A 271 7.83 16.32 -16.51
CA GLU A 271 8.03 17.47 -15.62
C GLU A 271 7.73 17.09 -14.15
N LYS A 272 6.63 16.39 -13.90
CA LYS A 272 6.30 15.89 -12.55
C LYS A 272 7.35 14.90 -12.01
N LEU A 273 7.86 14.01 -12.86
CA LEU A 273 8.92 13.07 -12.51
C LEU A 273 10.20 13.81 -12.15
N HIS A 274 10.61 14.79 -12.97
CA HIS A 274 11.80 15.60 -12.72
C HIS A 274 11.71 16.35 -11.39
N GLN A 275 10.56 16.98 -11.10
CA GLN A 275 10.33 17.66 -9.81
C GLN A 275 10.48 16.69 -8.62
N ARG A 276 9.99 15.45 -8.74
CA ARG A 276 10.15 14.43 -7.69
C ARG A 276 11.60 14.03 -7.50
N LEU A 277 12.29 13.71 -8.59
CA LEU A 277 13.71 13.34 -8.55
C LEU A 277 14.56 14.45 -7.92
N SER A 278 14.31 15.71 -8.31
CA SER A 278 15.03 16.87 -7.81
C SER A 278 14.81 17.13 -6.31
N ARG A 279 13.58 16.94 -5.82
CA ARG A 279 13.27 17.08 -4.37
C ARG A 279 14.08 16.12 -3.52
N HIS A 280 14.26 14.90 -3.99
CA HIS A 280 14.97 13.87 -3.24
C HIS A 280 16.48 13.84 -3.55
N GLY A 281 16.95 14.66 -4.48
CA GLY A 281 18.35 14.66 -4.92
C GLY A 281 18.79 13.31 -5.50
N ILE A 282 17.84 12.54 -6.06
CA ILE A 282 18.08 11.19 -6.59
C ILE A 282 17.97 11.18 -8.10
N ASN A 283 18.73 10.28 -8.73
CA ASN A 283 18.60 9.98 -10.14
C ASN A 283 19.04 8.54 -10.42
N GLY A 284 18.58 7.95 -11.53
CA GLY A 284 18.83 6.56 -11.82
C GLY A 284 19.25 6.30 -13.26
N SER A 285 19.70 5.07 -13.49
CA SER A 285 20.25 4.62 -14.78
C SER A 285 19.26 3.82 -15.64
N THR A 286 18.02 3.61 -15.15
CA THR A 286 16.98 2.89 -15.93
C THR A 286 15.72 3.72 -16.01
N LEU A 287 15.31 4.05 -17.23
CA LEU A 287 14.01 4.66 -17.53
C LEU A 287 13.02 3.60 -17.99
N THR A 288 11.79 3.67 -17.49
CA THR A 288 10.68 2.78 -17.88
C THR A 288 9.47 3.60 -18.29
N LEU A 289 9.01 3.39 -19.53
CA LEU A 289 7.71 3.84 -20.02
C LEU A 289 6.68 2.74 -19.80
N LYS A 290 5.48 3.11 -19.34
CA LYS A 290 4.34 2.23 -19.11
C LYS A 290 3.15 2.74 -19.93
N LEU A 291 2.50 1.86 -20.67
CA LEU A 291 1.23 2.12 -21.32
C LEU A 291 0.21 1.07 -20.90
N LYS A 292 -1.01 1.48 -20.66
CA LYS A 292 -2.14 0.59 -20.42
C LYS A 292 -3.26 0.92 -21.39
N PHE A 293 -3.73 -0.09 -22.10
CA PHE A 293 -4.78 0.06 -23.10
C PHE A 293 -6.18 0.00 -22.48
N SER A 294 -7.19 0.29 -23.31
CA SER A 294 -8.61 0.29 -22.88
C SER A 294 -9.12 -1.08 -22.43
N ASP A 295 -8.55 -2.17 -22.93
CA ASP A 295 -8.81 -3.56 -22.55
C ASP A 295 -8.04 -4.02 -21.30
N PHE A 296 -7.34 -3.09 -20.65
CA PHE A 296 -6.49 -3.29 -19.48
C PHE A 296 -5.18 -4.08 -19.73
N GLU A 297 -4.87 -4.45 -20.95
CA GLU A 297 -3.53 -4.92 -21.27
C GLU A 297 -2.51 -3.82 -20.99
N GLN A 298 -1.37 -4.22 -20.37
CA GLN A 298 -0.33 -3.29 -19.99
C GLN A 298 1.00 -3.71 -20.61
N ILE A 299 1.68 -2.75 -21.19
CA ILE A 299 3.04 -2.92 -21.68
C ILE A 299 4.01 -1.98 -20.95
N THR A 300 5.24 -2.42 -20.76
CA THR A 300 6.34 -1.61 -20.25
C THR A 300 7.54 -1.70 -21.18
N ARG A 301 8.25 -0.58 -21.38
CA ARG A 301 9.47 -0.52 -22.16
C ARG A 301 10.54 0.20 -21.38
N SER A 302 11.55 -0.55 -21.00
CA SER A 302 12.67 -0.01 -20.22
C SER A 302 13.91 0.20 -21.07
N GLU A 303 14.75 1.12 -20.62
CA GLU A 303 16.08 1.35 -21.18
C GLU A 303 17.04 1.68 -20.05
N SER A 304 18.14 0.95 -20.00
CA SER A 304 19.25 1.19 -19.06
C SER A 304 20.47 1.73 -19.80
N ARG A 305 21.22 2.62 -19.14
CA ARG A 305 22.45 3.20 -19.69
C ARG A 305 23.56 3.19 -18.63
N GLY A 306 24.81 3.39 -19.05
CA GLY A 306 25.97 3.42 -18.16
C GLY A 306 26.11 4.66 -17.26
N GLY A 307 25.20 5.64 -17.42
CA GLY A 307 25.14 6.86 -16.61
C GLY A 307 23.74 7.18 -16.13
N LEU A 308 23.61 8.17 -15.27
CA LEU A 308 22.31 8.63 -14.77
C LEU A 308 21.52 9.38 -15.86
N PHE A 309 20.20 9.29 -15.80
CA PHE A 309 19.32 10.08 -16.64
C PHE A 309 19.22 11.51 -16.10
N ASP A 310 19.50 12.48 -16.96
CA ASP A 310 19.16 13.88 -16.73
C ASP A 310 17.83 14.23 -17.41
N ARG A 311 17.35 15.47 -17.21
CA ARG A 311 16.05 15.89 -17.76
C ARG A 311 16.00 15.75 -19.29
N ALA A 312 17.06 16.13 -19.99
CA ALA A 312 17.10 16.07 -21.46
C ALA A 312 17.02 14.65 -21.98
N SER A 313 17.78 13.73 -21.40
CA SER A 313 17.77 12.31 -21.78
C SER A 313 16.47 11.58 -21.37
N ILE A 314 15.80 12.01 -20.29
CA ILE A 314 14.46 11.52 -19.93
C ILE A 314 13.45 11.88 -21.04
N ILE A 315 13.46 13.14 -21.52
CA ILE A 315 12.57 13.62 -22.59
C ILE A 315 12.84 12.84 -23.88
N GLU A 316 14.09 12.79 -24.32
CA GLU A 316 14.48 12.12 -25.56
C GLU A 316 14.10 10.64 -25.53
N THR A 317 14.51 9.92 -24.48
CA THR A 317 14.27 8.48 -24.36
C THR A 317 12.79 8.18 -24.19
N GLY A 318 12.07 8.96 -23.39
CA GLY A 318 10.63 8.81 -23.16
C GLY A 318 9.83 8.94 -24.47
N LYS A 319 10.09 10.00 -25.26
CA LYS A 319 9.43 10.23 -26.56
C LYS A 319 9.79 9.15 -27.56
N ARG A 320 11.06 8.76 -27.64
CA ARG A 320 11.50 7.66 -28.53
C ARG A 320 10.82 6.32 -28.18
N LYS A 321 10.70 5.99 -26.88
CA LYS A 321 9.99 4.79 -26.43
C LYS A 321 8.49 4.86 -26.73
N LEU A 322 7.85 6.02 -26.54
CA LEU A 322 6.45 6.20 -26.90
C LEU A 322 6.24 5.98 -28.39
N LEU A 323 7.06 6.58 -29.24
CA LEU A 323 6.99 6.40 -30.68
C LEU A 323 7.18 4.91 -31.10
N GLN A 324 8.15 4.22 -30.48
CA GLN A 324 8.37 2.79 -30.73
C GLN A 324 7.16 1.94 -30.34
N CYS A 325 6.49 2.24 -29.23
CA CYS A 325 5.25 1.56 -28.84
C CYS A 325 4.15 1.83 -29.84
N CYS A 326 3.98 3.08 -30.28
CA CYS A 326 2.93 3.49 -31.19
C CYS A 326 3.08 2.85 -32.58
N THR A 327 4.31 2.67 -33.06
CA THR A 327 4.55 2.04 -34.37
C THR A 327 4.44 0.52 -34.38
N LYS A 328 4.77 -0.15 -33.29
CA LYS A 328 4.83 -1.62 -33.21
C LYS A 328 3.60 -2.26 -32.58
N GLU A 329 3.02 -1.64 -31.54
CA GLU A 329 2.07 -2.28 -30.63
C GLU A 329 0.76 -1.52 -30.50
N PHE A 330 0.77 -0.25 -30.86
CA PHE A 330 -0.38 0.64 -30.70
C PHE A 330 -1.48 0.34 -31.73
N SER A 331 -1.15 0.17 -33.01
CA SER A 331 -2.10 -0.15 -34.12
C SER A 331 -3.48 0.52 -34.00
N GLY A 332 -3.54 1.77 -33.46
CA GLY A 332 -4.79 2.48 -33.19
C GLY A 332 -5.55 2.04 -31.92
N ARG A 333 -4.97 1.17 -31.08
CA ARG A 333 -5.59 0.76 -29.81
C ARG A 333 -5.70 1.96 -28.85
N PRO A 334 -6.86 2.20 -28.25
CA PRO A 334 -7.02 3.31 -27.33
C PRO A 334 -6.21 3.12 -26.03
N VAL A 335 -5.38 4.13 -25.69
CA VAL A 335 -4.58 4.14 -24.46
C VAL A 335 -5.39 4.73 -23.31
N ARG A 336 -5.45 4.02 -22.22
CA ARG A 336 -6.15 4.39 -20.98
C ARG A 336 -5.24 5.12 -19.97
N LEU A 337 -3.96 4.72 -19.90
CA LEU A 337 -3.00 5.24 -18.93
C LEU A 337 -1.61 5.30 -19.56
N ILE A 338 -0.87 6.34 -19.22
CA ILE A 338 0.55 6.45 -19.49
C ILE A 338 1.29 6.69 -18.16
N GLY A 339 2.50 6.13 -18.04
CA GLY A 339 3.38 6.34 -16.90
C GLY A 339 4.84 6.32 -17.30
N ILE A 340 5.66 7.02 -16.54
CA ILE A 340 7.11 7.06 -16.72
C ILE A 340 7.81 7.00 -15.35
N GLY A 341 8.93 6.31 -15.28
CA GLY A 341 9.65 6.15 -14.02
C GLY A 341 11.15 5.95 -14.23
N ILE A 342 11.90 6.24 -13.18
CA ILE A 342 13.34 6.03 -13.06
C ILE A 342 13.61 5.04 -11.94
N SER A 343 14.56 4.13 -12.16
CA SER A 343 15.04 3.13 -11.22
C SER A 343 16.55 2.92 -11.34
N ASN A 344 17.11 2.02 -10.54
CA ASN A 344 18.54 1.78 -10.45
C ASN A 344 19.29 3.07 -10.11
N PHE A 345 18.99 3.61 -8.93
CA PHE A 345 19.61 4.83 -8.43
C PHE A 345 21.10 4.63 -8.18
N GLY A 346 21.92 5.59 -8.61
CA GLY A 346 23.33 5.66 -8.24
C GLY A 346 23.44 6.26 -6.85
N ASN A 347 23.94 5.49 -5.85
CA ASN A 347 24.15 5.90 -4.46
C ASN A 347 23.09 6.90 -3.96
N PRO A 348 21.83 6.48 -3.78
CA PRO A 348 20.83 7.39 -3.25
C PRO A 348 21.26 7.83 -1.85
N PRO A 349 21.07 9.09 -1.46
CA PRO A 349 21.13 9.45 -0.07
C PRO A 349 20.14 8.54 0.68
N ARG A 350 20.50 8.09 1.88
CA ARG A 350 19.57 7.32 2.74
C ARG A 350 18.31 8.17 2.95
N VAL A 351 17.25 7.81 2.23
CA VAL A 351 15.96 8.48 2.35
C VAL A 351 15.27 7.84 3.53
N VAL A 352 15.13 8.56 4.62
CA VAL A 352 14.27 8.15 5.73
C VAL A 352 12.85 8.02 5.16
N GLN A 353 12.20 6.91 5.43
CA GLN A 353 10.93 6.46 4.79
C GLN A 353 9.75 7.44 4.92
N LEU A 354 9.91 8.55 5.65
CA LEU A 354 8.92 9.64 5.70
C LEU A 354 8.53 10.22 4.33
N ASP A 355 9.39 10.04 3.32
CA ASP A 355 9.15 10.55 1.95
C ASP A 355 8.39 9.58 1.03
N PHE A 356 8.20 8.32 1.43
CA PHE A 356 7.36 7.35 0.71
C PHE A 356 5.92 7.87 0.50
N PHE A 357 5.49 8.77 1.34
CA PHE A 357 4.16 9.36 1.35
C PHE A 357 3.94 10.47 0.30
N GLU A 358 4.96 10.96 -0.38
CA GLU A 358 4.79 11.91 -1.48
C GLU A 358 4.28 11.25 -2.78
N GLU A 359 4.45 9.94 -2.93
CA GLU A 359 4.07 9.22 -4.14
C GLU A 359 2.55 9.10 -4.34
N LEU A 360 1.75 9.26 -3.28
CA LEU A 360 0.29 9.17 -3.34
C LEU A 360 -0.43 10.40 -3.93
N LYS A 361 0.29 11.45 -4.34
CA LYS A 361 -0.31 12.67 -4.91
C LYS A 361 -0.95 12.49 -6.30
N ILE A 362 -0.89 11.32 -6.94
CA ILE A 362 -1.25 11.15 -8.37
C ILE A 362 -2.29 10.04 -8.60
N LEU A 363 -3.05 9.65 -7.61
CA LEU A 363 -4.23 8.78 -7.81
C LEU A 363 -5.55 9.57 -7.78
N VAL A 364 -5.51 10.85 -8.18
CA VAL A 364 -6.71 11.68 -8.36
C VAL A 364 -6.70 12.28 -9.74
#